data_2ff73038e2772b4e49c7e3c65b84a653
#
_entry.id   2ff73038e2772b4e49c7e3c65b84a653
#
_cell.length_a   1.000
_cell.length_b   1.000
_cell.length_c   1.000
_cell.angle_alpha   90.00
_cell.angle_beta   90.00
_cell.angle_gamma   90.00
#
_symmetry.space_group_name_H-M   'P 1'
#
loop_
_entity.id
_entity.type
_entity.pdbx_description
1 polymer ?
#
loop_
_entity_poly.entity_id
_entity_poly.type
_entity_poly.pdbx_seq_one_letter_code
_entity_poly.pdbx_strand_id
1 'polypeptide(L)'
;RWARHWMDVWRYSDWYGRRSANDVWNSAPQIWRWRDWIVNSLNADKGYDRMLSEMLAADEIAPLDDEAAVATGFLIRNWYALNPNQWMRDTIEHTGKAFLGLTFNCAHCHDHKYDPISHEDYFRFRAFFEPLGIRQDRWPGEADPGAFQEYEYVKQRKPNRLGAVRVFDKQLDAKTWFYTGGDERNRVESKGALAPGVPAFLGP
;
A
#
# COMPACT_ATOMS: atom_id res chain seq x y z
N ARG A 1 16.00 -18.00 -7.81
CA ARG A 1 16.41 -18.26 -6.42
C ARG A 1 16.17 -17.05 -5.53
N TRP A 2 16.63 -15.84 -5.90
CA TRP A 2 16.50 -14.63 -5.10
C TRP A 2 15.07 -14.12 -4.96
N ALA A 3 14.23 -14.30 -5.96
CA ALA A 3 12.83 -13.84 -5.94
C ALA A 3 12.07 -14.35 -4.70
N ARG A 4 12.30 -15.59 -4.27
CA ARG A 4 11.67 -16.14 -3.07
C ARG A 4 12.05 -15.34 -1.81
N HIS A 5 13.32 -15.01 -1.64
CA HIS A 5 13.76 -14.25 -0.46
C HIS A 5 13.17 -12.85 -0.44
N TRP A 6 13.12 -12.18 -1.60
CA TRP A 6 12.46 -10.87 -1.70
C TRP A 6 10.96 -10.95 -1.46
N MET A 7 10.28 -11.99 -1.96
CA MET A 7 8.87 -12.22 -1.67
C MET A 7 8.60 -12.41 -0.18
N ASP A 8 9.48 -13.08 0.54
CA ASP A 8 9.37 -13.22 2.00
C ASP A 8 9.51 -11.85 2.70
N VAL A 9 10.49 -11.03 2.30
CA VAL A 9 10.68 -9.67 2.84
C VAL A 9 9.49 -8.77 2.54
N TRP A 10 8.99 -8.80 1.31
CA TRP A 10 7.86 -7.98 0.86
C TRP A 10 6.50 -8.63 1.18
N ARG A 11 6.51 -9.77 1.88
CA ARG A 11 5.32 -10.46 2.37
C ARG A 11 4.34 -10.87 1.27
N TYR A 12 4.87 -11.28 0.12
CA TYR A 12 4.03 -11.81 -0.95
C TYR A 12 3.22 -13.01 -0.48
N SER A 13 1.98 -13.08 -0.92
CA SER A 13 1.13 -14.26 -0.79
C SER A 13 0.11 -14.22 -1.92
N ASP A 14 -0.20 -15.38 -2.51
CA ASP A 14 -1.28 -15.50 -3.51
C ASP A 14 -2.66 -15.18 -2.89
N TRP A 15 -2.75 -15.28 -1.59
CA TRP A 15 -3.96 -15.06 -0.82
C TRP A 15 -3.70 -14.05 0.29
N TYR A 16 -4.60 -13.09 0.43
CA TYR A 16 -4.65 -12.23 1.60
C TYR A 16 -6.11 -11.93 1.95
N GLY A 17 -6.34 -11.38 3.11
CA GLY A 17 -7.65 -11.15 3.67
C GLY A 17 -7.94 -12.06 4.85
N ARG A 18 -9.00 -11.77 5.54
CA ARG A 18 -9.43 -12.59 6.66
C ARG A 18 -10.05 -13.89 6.17
N ARG A 19 -9.96 -14.92 6.98
CA ARG A 19 -10.27 -16.32 6.66
C ARG A 19 -11.77 -16.65 6.52
N SER A 20 -12.62 -15.68 6.21
CA SER A 20 -13.97 -16.02 5.81
C SER A 20 -14.00 -16.40 4.32
N ALA A 21 -14.88 -17.28 3.93
CA ALA A 21 -15.01 -17.68 2.52
C ALA A 21 -15.26 -16.46 1.61
N ASN A 22 -15.93 -15.44 2.11
CA ASN A 22 -16.20 -14.21 1.39
C ASN A 22 -14.90 -13.38 1.16
N ASP A 23 -13.99 -13.34 2.13
CA ASP A 23 -12.74 -12.59 2.03
C ASP A 23 -11.77 -13.23 1.05
N VAL A 24 -11.75 -14.56 1.00
CA VAL A 24 -10.95 -15.32 0.03
C VAL A 24 -11.42 -15.05 -1.40
N TRP A 25 -12.71 -14.96 -1.62
CA TRP A 25 -13.29 -14.70 -2.94
C TRP A 25 -13.03 -13.28 -3.45
N ASN A 26 -12.74 -12.36 -2.56
CA ASN A 26 -12.53 -10.93 -2.83
C ASN A 26 -11.09 -10.48 -2.57
N SER A 27 -10.16 -11.39 -2.33
CA SER A 27 -8.73 -11.07 -2.31
C SER A 27 -8.31 -10.52 -3.67
N ALA A 28 -7.28 -9.66 -3.69
CA ALA A 28 -6.89 -8.95 -4.91
C ALA A 28 -6.77 -9.92 -6.09
N PRO A 29 -7.67 -9.85 -7.06
CA PRO A 29 -7.60 -10.72 -8.22
C PRO A 29 -6.25 -10.52 -8.90
N GLN A 30 -5.63 -11.64 -9.30
CA GLN A 30 -4.39 -11.61 -10.05
C GLN A 30 -3.18 -10.99 -9.31
N ILE A 31 -3.14 -11.03 -7.98
CA ILE A 31 -1.97 -10.59 -7.20
C ILE A 31 -0.70 -11.38 -7.61
N TRP A 32 -0.84 -12.57 -8.20
CA TRP A 32 0.25 -13.36 -8.75
C TRP A 32 1.05 -12.61 -9.84
N ARG A 33 0.48 -11.59 -10.50
CA ARG A 33 1.20 -10.73 -11.45
C ARG A 33 2.31 -9.95 -10.77
N TRP A 34 2.11 -9.53 -9.53
CA TRP A 34 3.18 -8.91 -8.74
C TRP A 34 4.33 -9.89 -8.47
N ARG A 35 4.03 -11.16 -8.18
CA ARG A 35 5.07 -12.21 -8.10
C ARG A 35 5.86 -12.30 -9.39
N ASP A 36 5.17 -12.37 -10.51
CA ASP A 36 5.81 -12.50 -11.83
C ASP A 36 6.64 -11.26 -12.15
N TRP A 37 6.15 -10.06 -11.79
CA TRP A 37 6.92 -8.82 -11.87
C TRP A 37 8.21 -8.88 -11.05
N ILE A 38 8.17 -9.39 -9.80
CA ILE A 38 9.36 -9.58 -8.95
C ILE A 38 10.37 -10.48 -9.65
N VAL A 39 9.92 -11.61 -10.16
CA VAL A 39 10.78 -12.58 -10.87
C VAL A 39 11.40 -11.95 -12.11
N ASN A 40 10.60 -11.28 -12.93
CA ASN A 40 11.04 -10.65 -14.18
C ASN A 40 12.00 -9.48 -13.91
N SER A 41 11.73 -8.66 -12.91
CA SER A 41 12.60 -7.55 -12.50
C SER A 41 14.00 -8.06 -12.09
N LEU A 42 14.06 -9.11 -11.28
CA LEU A 42 15.33 -9.71 -10.86
C LEU A 42 16.06 -10.40 -12.02
N ASN A 43 15.34 -11.04 -12.95
CA ASN A 43 15.95 -11.65 -14.13
C ASN A 43 16.48 -10.60 -15.12
N ALA A 44 15.85 -9.44 -15.17
CA ALA A 44 16.29 -8.30 -15.97
C ALA A 44 17.35 -7.43 -15.27
N ASP A 45 17.80 -7.81 -14.07
CA ASP A 45 18.73 -7.03 -13.26
C ASP A 45 18.26 -5.59 -13.04
N LYS A 46 16.92 -5.40 -12.82
CA LYS A 46 16.34 -4.09 -12.54
C LYS A 46 16.91 -3.55 -11.22
N GLY A 47 17.34 -2.30 -11.20
CA GLY A 47 17.86 -1.63 -10.01
C GLY A 47 16.86 -1.66 -8.85
N TYR A 48 17.38 -1.86 -7.64
CA TYR A 48 16.54 -1.96 -6.43
C TYR A 48 15.77 -0.66 -6.17
N ASP A 49 16.40 0.48 -6.39
CA ASP A 49 15.79 1.81 -6.31
C ASP A 49 14.56 1.95 -7.23
N ARG A 50 14.70 1.45 -8.47
CA ARG A 50 13.58 1.44 -9.42
C ARG A 50 12.47 0.48 -8.97
N MET A 51 12.83 -0.72 -8.50
CA MET A 51 11.86 -1.68 -7.97
C MET A 51 11.09 -1.09 -6.78
N LEU A 52 11.79 -0.42 -5.87
CA LEU A 52 11.18 0.24 -4.71
C LEU A 52 10.20 1.34 -5.15
N SER A 53 10.63 2.20 -6.06
CA SER A 53 9.80 3.29 -6.58
C SER A 53 8.55 2.78 -7.28
N GLU A 54 8.65 1.72 -8.08
CA GLU A 54 7.48 1.11 -8.73
C GLU A 54 6.54 0.44 -7.73
N MET A 55 7.03 -0.17 -6.66
CA MET A 55 6.18 -0.77 -5.63
C MET A 55 5.40 0.26 -4.81
N LEU A 56 5.93 1.46 -4.63
CA LEU A 56 5.33 2.50 -3.78
C LEU A 56 4.58 3.58 -4.56
N ALA A 57 4.97 3.87 -5.80
CA ALA A 57 4.49 5.02 -6.54
C ALA A 57 4.43 4.80 -8.07
N ALA A 58 4.15 3.57 -8.54
CA ALA A 58 4.07 3.33 -9.99
C ALA A 58 2.95 4.13 -10.67
N ASP A 59 1.88 4.41 -9.96
CA ASP A 59 0.78 5.23 -10.41
C ASP A 59 1.18 6.69 -10.67
N GLU A 60 2.19 7.20 -9.97
CA GLU A 60 2.73 8.54 -10.17
C GLU A 60 3.87 8.58 -11.20
N ILE A 61 4.84 7.65 -11.09
CA ILE A 61 6.08 7.69 -11.90
C ILE A 61 5.94 7.03 -13.27
N ALA A 62 4.97 6.15 -13.44
CA ALA A 62 4.73 5.39 -14.66
C ALA A 62 3.23 5.06 -14.86
N PRO A 63 2.33 6.06 -14.89
CA PRO A 63 0.87 5.86 -14.85
C PRO A 63 0.32 5.07 -16.04
N LEU A 64 1.05 5.03 -17.15
CA LEU A 64 0.66 4.31 -18.36
C LEU A 64 1.38 2.95 -18.53
N ASP A 65 2.29 2.62 -17.64
CA ASP A 65 3.05 1.37 -17.67
C ASP A 65 2.34 0.30 -16.82
N ASP A 66 1.67 -0.61 -17.51
CA ASP A 66 0.94 -1.70 -16.87
C ASP A 66 1.85 -2.69 -16.12
N GLU A 67 3.10 -2.87 -16.55
CA GLU A 67 4.06 -3.72 -15.86
C GLU A 67 4.51 -3.06 -14.55
N ALA A 68 4.80 -1.77 -14.57
CA ALA A 68 5.10 -1.02 -13.36
C ALA A 68 3.88 -0.98 -12.41
N ALA A 69 2.67 -0.80 -12.94
CA ALA A 69 1.45 -0.73 -12.15
C ALA A 69 1.21 -1.99 -11.31
N VAL A 70 1.56 -3.19 -11.79
CA VAL A 70 1.39 -4.43 -11.00
C VAL A 70 2.36 -4.51 -9.83
N ALA A 71 3.46 -3.73 -9.83
CA ALA A 71 4.37 -3.64 -8.69
C ALA A 71 3.66 -3.11 -7.43
N THR A 72 2.65 -2.27 -7.58
CA THR A 72 1.83 -1.75 -6.47
C THR A 72 1.06 -2.83 -5.72
N GLY A 73 1.14 -4.08 -6.18
CA GLY A 73 0.74 -5.26 -5.43
C GLY A 73 1.29 -5.32 -4.01
N PHE A 74 2.46 -4.67 -3.76
CA PHE A 74 3.01 -4.49 -2.42
C PHE A 74 2.03 -3.74 -1.49
N LEU A 75 1.45 -2.64 -1.93
CA LEU A 75 0.50 -1.84 -1.17
C LEU A 75 -0.87 -2.54 -1.06
N ILE A 76 -1.29 -3.19 -2.15
CA ILE A 76 -2.58 -3.89 -2.22
C ILE A 76 -2.58 -5.13 -1.33
N ARG A 77 -1.41 -5.76 -1.11
CA ARG A 77 -1.25 -7.02 -0.37
C ARG A 77 -2.01 -7.07 0.95
N ASN A 78 -2.14 -5.94 1.64
CA ASN A 78 -2.79 -5.83 2.94
C ASN A 78 -4.16 -5.14 2.86
N TRP A 79 -4.66 -4.85 1.65
CA TRP A 79 -5.91 -4.14 1.49
C TRP A 79 -7.09 -4.87 2.15
N TYR A 80 -7.88 -4.11 2.88
CA TYR A 80 -9.05 -4.61 3.57
C TYR A 80 -10.18 -3.56 3.52
N ALA A 81 -11.12 -3.77 2.61
CA ALA A 81 -12.20 -2.82 2.31
C ALA A 81 -13.11 -2.50 3.50
N LEU A 82 -13.33 -3.47 4.38
CA LEU A 82 -14.19 -3.28 5.55
C LEU A 82 -13.54 -2.48 6.67
N ASN A 83 -12.23 -2.27 6.60
CA ASN A 83 -11.50 -1.44 7.55
C ASN A 83 -10.33 -0.74 6.86
N PRO A 84 -10.55 0.40 6.22
CA PRO A 84 -9.49 1.16 5.55
C PRO A 84 -8.35 1.56 6.50
N ASN A 85 -8.66 1.85 7.75
CA ASN A 85 -7.64 2.20 8.75
C ASN A 85 -6.72 1.01 9.07
N GLN A 86 -7.23 -0.22 9.07
CA GLN A 86 -6.40 -1.40 9.22
C GLN A 86 -5.47 -1.59 8.01
N TRP A 87 -5.98 -1.40 6.79
CA TRP A 87 -5.14 -1.42 5.60
C TRP A 87 -4.02 -0.38 5.69
N MET A 88 -4.35 0.83 6.11
CA MET A 88 -3.38 1.92 6.28
C MET A 88 -2.30 1.57 7.32
N ARG A 89 -2.69 1.03 8.47
CA ARG A 89 -1.73 0.58 9.51
C ARG A 89 -0.79 -0.49 8.98
N ASP A 90 -1.35 -1.47 8.28
CA ASP A 90 -0.56 -2.57 7.71
C ASP A 90 0.40 -2.05 6.63
N THR A 91 -0.03 -1.10 5.82
CA THR A 91 0.80 -0.46 4.79
C THR A 91 2.00 0.26 5.42
N ILE A 92 1.78 1.07 6.44
CA ILE A 92 2.83 1.79 7.17
C ILE A 92 3.82 0.82 7.81
N GLU A 93 3.31 -0.15 8.56
CA GLU A 93 4.13 -1.14 9.26
C GLU A 93 4.98 -1.97 8.30
N HIS A 94 4.39 -2.41 7.19
CA HIS A 94 5.12 -3.25 6.24
C HIS A 94 6.10 -2.46 5.38
N THR A 95 5.79 -1.21 5.04
CA THR A 95 6.72 -0.32 4.35
C THR A 95 7.94 -0.04 5.24
N GLY A 96 7.71 0.29 6.51
CA GLY A 96 8.78 0.49 7.48
C GLY A 96 9.67 -0.75 7.64
N LYS A 97 9.07 -1.93 7.81
CA LYS A 97 9.82 -3.19 7.97
C LYS A 97 10.58 -3.59 6.71
N ALA A 98 9.94 -3.51 5.55
CA ALA A 98 10.51 -4.00 4.31
C ALA A 98 11.66 -3.13 3.79
N PHE A 99 11.58 -1.81 3.98
CA PHE A 99 12.49 -0.88 3.32
C PHE A 99 13.38 -0.08 4.28
N LEU A 100 12.95 0.11 5.52
CA LEU A 100 13.69 0.88 6.52
C LEU A 100 14.24 0.01 7.66
N GLY A 101 13.78 -1.25 7.79
CA GLY A 101 14.13 -2.09 8.93
C GLY A 101 13.52 -1.60 10.26
N LEU A 102 12.48 -0.77 10.21
CA LEU A 102 11.84 -0.13 11.36
C LEU A 102 10.47 -0.73 11.64
N THR A 103 10.06 -0.67 12.90
CA THR A 103 8.72 -1.06 13.34
C THR A 103 7.92 0.18 13.73
N PHE A 104 6.72 0.36 13.13
CA PHE A 104 5.91 1.55 13.33
C PHE A 104 4.70 1.34 14.25
N ASN A 105 4.29 0.10 14.48
CA ASN A 105 3.03 -0.19 15.18
C ASN A 105 2.92 0.43 16.57
N CYS A 106 4.02 0.49 17.34
CA CYS A 106 4.00 1.14 18.66
C CYS A 106 3.73 2.64 18.54
N ALA A 107 4.33 3.28 17.51
CA ALA A 107 4.19 4.71 17.27
C ALA A 107 2.78 5.13 16.84
N HIS A 108 1.92 4.18 16.47
CA HIS A 108 0.51 4.44 16.19
C HIS A 108 -0.26 5.04 17.38
N CYS A 109 0.07 4.64 18.62
CA CYS A 109 -0.68 5.04 19.81
C CYS A 109 0.10 5.98 20.75
N HIS A 110 1.41 5.92 20.74
CA HIS A 110 2.33 6.68 21.61
C HIS A 110 3.73 6.68 20.97
N ASP A 111 4.64 7.51 21.44
CA ASP A 111 6.02 7.49 20.96
C ASP A 111 6.63 6.09 21.08
N HIS A 112 7.40 5.67 20.08
CA HIS A 112 8.02 4.34 20.08
C HIS A 112 8.94 4.19 21.31
N LYS A 113 8.88 3.01 21.95
CA LYS A 113 9.58 2.81 23.22
C LYS A 113 11.10 2.82 23.09
N TYR A 114 11.63 2.33 21.97
CA TYR A 114 13.05 2.11 21.78
C TYR A 114 13.63 2.95 20.64
N ASP A 115 12.92 2.98 19.52
CA ASP A 115 13.35 3.69 18.33
C ASP A 115 12.93 5.17 18.41
N PRO A 116 13.69 6.10 17.84
CA PRO A 116 13.36 7.53 17.88
C PRO A 116 12.26 7.90 16.88
N ILE A 117 11.14 7.20 16.95
CA ILE A 117 9.93 7.41 16.14
C ILE A 117 8.85 7.97 17.06
N SER A 118 8.48 9.22 16.86
CA SER A 118 7.39 9.82 17.60
C SER A 118 6.01 9.37 17.11
N HIS A 119 5.00 9.53 17.94
CA HIS A 119 3.61 9.33 17.56
C HIS A 119 3.21 10.25 16.38
N GLU A 120 3.78 11.46 16.31
CA GLU A 120 3.56 12.37 15.19
C GLU A 120 4.25 11.90 13.90
N ASP A 121 5.47 11.36 13.99
CA ASP A 121 6.17 10.77 12.83
C ASP A 121 5.37 9.64 12.19
N TYR A 122 4.66 8.83 12.99
CA TYR A 122 3.77 7.82 12.46
C TYR A 122 2.70 8.41 11.55
N PHE A 123 2.02 9.47 11.98
CA PHE A 123 0.96 10.09 11.17
C PHE A 123 1.51 10.90 10.01
N ARG A 124 2.68 11.49 10.13
CA ARG A 124 3.37 12.12 9.00
C ARG A 124 3.77 11.09 7.95
N PHE A 125 4.23 9.91 8.37
CA PHE A 125 4.52 8.81 7.46
C PHE A 125 3.26 8.22 6.83
N ARG A 126 2.16 8.13 7.59
CA ARG A 126 0.84 7.75 7.10
C ARG A 126 0.37 8.68 5.96
N ALA A 127 0.67 9.97 6.03
CA ALA A 127 0.19 10.97 5.08
C ALA A 127 0.66 10.71 3.63
N PHE A 128 1.74 9.99 3.41
CA PHE A 128 2.14 9.54 2.06
C PHE A 128 1.11 8.59 1.43
N PHE A 129 0.41 7.82 2.23
CA PHE A 129 -0.52 6.79 1.77
C PHE A 129 -1.99 7.19 1.87
N GLU A 130 -2.30 8.31 2.49
CA GLU A 130 -3.68 8.76 2.69
C GLU A 130 -4.45 8.98 1.38
N PRO A 131 -3.84 9.43 0.27
CA PRO A 131 -4.51 9.58 -1.01
C PRO A 131 -4.94 8.28 -1.67
N LEU A 132 -4.34 7.15 -1.30
CA LEU A 132 -4.44 5.91 -2.03
C LEU A 132 -5.85 5.32 -2.09
N GLY A 133 -6.23 4.89 -3.25
CA GLY A 133 -7.37 4.02 -3.53
C GLY A 133 -6.95 2.79 -4.33
N ILE A 134 -7.89 1.90 -4.59
CA ILE A 134 -7.65 0.70 -5.38
C ILE A 134 -8.59 0.69 -6.57
N ARG A 135 -8.05 0.40 -7.75
CA ARG A 135 -8.82 0.27 -8.99
C ARG A 135 -8.55 -1.07 -9.68
N GLN A 136 -9.54 -1.52 -10.43
CA GLN A 136 -9.45 -2.71 -11.28
C GLN A 136 -10.36 -2.50 -12.49
N ASP A 137 -9.88 -1.88 -13.51
CA ASP A 137 -10.70 -1.43 -14.65
C ASP A 137 -10.21 -1.93 -16.01
N ARG A 138 -9.01 -2.46 -16.13
CA ARG A 138 -8.50 -3.02 -17.38
C ARG A 138 -7.43 -4.09 -17.17
N TRP A 139 -7.21 -4.89 -18.20
CA TRP A 139 -6.07 -5.78 -18.28
C TRP A 139 -4.81 -5.00 -18.70
N PRO A 140 -3.62 -5.43 -18.25
CA PRO A 140 -2.38 -4.91 -18.80
C PRO A 140 -2.36 -5.02 -20.33
N GLY A 141 -1.98 -3.93 -21.01
CA GLY A 141 -1.97 -3.83 -22.46
C GLY A 141 -3.28 -3.44 -23.13
N GLU A 142 -4.40 -3.39 -22.40
CA GLU A 142 -5.65 -2.87 -22.94
C GLU A 142 -5.68 -1.34 -22.88
N ALA A 143 -6.45 -0.72 -23.78
CA ALA A 143 -6.66 0.72 -23.75
C ALA A 143 -7.30 1.16 -22.42
N ASP A 144 -6.88 2.31 -21.90
CA ASP A 144 -7.51 2.90 -20.74
C ASP A 144 -8.97 3.25 -21.07
N PRO A 145 -9.95 2.78 -20.30
CA PRO A 145 -11.36 3.09 -20.56
C PRO A 145 -11.73 4.56 -20.33
N GLY A 146 -10.78 5.40 -19.91
CA GLY A 146 -10.97 6.83 -19.68
C GLY A 146 -11.65 7.18 -18.36
N ALA A 147 -12.57 6.34 -17.89
CA ALA A 147 -13.15 6.44 -16.55
C ALA A 147 -12.76 5.19 -15.75
N PHE A 148 -12.17 5.35 -14.60
CA PHE A 148 -11.84 4.22 -13.74
C PHE A 148 -13.02 3.84 -12.84
N GLN A 149 -13.08 2.56 -12.47
CA GLN A 149 -13.98 2.07 -11.43
C GLN A 149 -13.17 1.72 -10.20
N GLU A 150 -13.53 2.33 -9.07
CA GLU A 150 -12.98 1.90 -7.79
C GLU A 150 -13.39 0.45 -7.52
N TYR A 151 -12.44 -0.33 -7.01
CA TYR A 151 -12.71 -1.72 -6.66
C TYR A 151 -13.73 -1.82 -5.54
N GLU A 152 -14.91 -2.35 -5.85
CA GLU A 152 -16.00 -2.55 -4.89
C GLU A 152 -15.99 -3.98 -4.34
N TYR A 153 -15.32 -4.16 -3.23
CA TYR A 153 -15.23 -5.44 -2.53
C TYR A 153 -16.60 -6.01 -2.12
N VAL A 154 -17.48 -5.18 -1.62
CA VAL A 154 -18.68 -5.64 -0.85
C VAL A 154 -19.75 -6.28 -1.74
N LYS A 155 -19.78 -5.98 -3.01
CA LYS A 155 -20.84 -6.41 -3.92
C LYS A 155 -20.47 -7.60 -4.79
N GLN A 156 -19.22 -8.00 -4.80
CA GLN A 156 -18.75 -9.03 -5.71
C GLN A 156 -18.65 -10.40 -5.01
N ARG A 157 -19.60 -11.26 -5.28
CA ARG A 157 -19.54 -12.68 -4.91
C ARG A 157 -18.62 -13.51 -5.82
N LYS A 158 -18.08 -12.93 -6.86
CA LYS A 158 -17.13 -13.55 -7.79
C LYS A 158 -15.97 -12.61 -8.03
N PRO A 159 -14.73 -13.12 -8.16
CA PRO A 159 -13.60 -12.29 -8.50
C PRO A 159 -13.90 -11.49 -9.75
N ASN A 160 -13.69 -10.18 -9.70
CA ASN A 160 -13.72 -9.38 -10.91
C ASN A 160 -12.51 -9.79 -11.76
N ARG A 161 -12.75 -10.14 -13.02
CA ARG A 161 -11.72 -10.59 -13.95
C ARG A 161 -11.21 -9.47 -14.86
N LEU A 162 -11.67 -8.24 -14.64
CA LEU A 162 -11.45 -7.12 -15.55
C LEU A 162 -10.03 -6.53 -15.50
N GLY A 163 -9.10 -7.12 -14.79
CA GLY A 163 -7.72 -6.65 -14.80
C GLY A 163 -6.98 -6.88 -13.50
N ALA A 164 -5.70 -6.52 -13.49
CA ALA A 164 -4.89 -6.52 -12.30
C ALA A 164 -5.33 -5.39 -11.38
N VAL A 165 -5.46 -5.67 -10.09
CA VAL A 165 -5.70 -4.65 -9.08
C VAL A 165 -4.43 -3.82 -8.94
N ARG A 166 -4.57 -2.51 -8.89
CA ARG A 166 -3.49 -1.54 -8.72
C ARG A 166 -3.94 -0.36 -7.85
N VAL A 167 -2.99 0.35 -7.29
CA VAL A 167 -3.29 1.60 -6.56
C VAL A 167 -3.42 2.78 -7.53
N PHE A 168 -4.05 3.83 -7.05
CA PHE A 168 -4.13 5.14 -7.69
C PHE A 168 -4.41 6.19 -6.61
N ASP A 169 -4.12 7.45 -6.91
CA ASP A 169 -4.52 8.55 -6.04
C ASP A 169 -6.02 8.82 -6.17
N LYS A 170 -6.77 8.38 -5.18
CA LYS A 170 -8.21 8.58 -5.09
C LYS A 170 -8.58 10.01 -4.73
N GLN A 171 -7.78 10.64 -3.88
CA GLN A 171 -8.03 11.96 -3.34
C GLN A 171 -6.73 12.72 -3.11
N LEU A 172 -6.30 13.53 -4.09
CA LEU A 172 -5.05 14.27 -4.05
C LEU A 172 -4.94 15.28 -2.89
N ASP A 173 -6.06 15.76 -2.35
CA ASP A 173 -6.12 16.66 -1.20
C ASP A 173 -6.43 15.95 0.12
N ALA A 174 -6.28 14.63 0.17
CA ALA A 174 -6.45 13.85 1.39
C ALA A 174 -5.58 14.40 2.52
N LYS A 175 -6.17 14.50 3.71
CA LYS A 175 -5.50 15.08 4.88
C LYS A 175 -5.38 14.05 5.97
N THR A 176 -4.18 13.89 6.44
CA THR A 176 -3.90 13.12 7.66
C THR A 176 -3.91 14.05 8.87
N TRP A 177 -4.39 13.53 9.98
CA TRP A 177 -4.47 14.25 11.23
C TRP A 177 -3.74 13.48 12.33
N PHE A 178 -3.37 14.18 13.39
CA PHE A 178 -2.92 13.55 14.60
C PHE A 178 -4.10 13.00 15.39
N TYR A 179 -4.03 11.74 15.82
CA TYR A 179 -5.09 11.07 16.55
C TYR A 179 -4.56 10.56 17.89
N THR A 180 -5.09 11.08 19.00
CA THR A 180 -4.67 10.66 20.34
C THR A 180 -4.93 9.18 20.57
N GLY A 181 -3.89 8.46 21.01
CA GLY A 181 -3.97 7.01 21.24
C GLY A 181 -4.20 6.18 19.98
N GLY A 182 -4.01 6.77 18.79
CA GLY A 182 -4.22 6.10 17.51
C GLY A 182 -5.69 5.85 17.13
N ASP A 183 -6.62 6.44 17.87
CA ASP A 183 -8.05 6.31 17.58
C ASP A 183 -8.50 7.45 16.67
N GLU A 184 -8.91 7.13 15.45
CA GLU A 184 -9.34 8.09 14.43
C GLU A 184 -10.54 8.96 14.85
N ARG A 185 -11.26 8.57 15.91
CA ARG A 185 -12.33 9.38 16.51
C ARG A 185 -11.79 10.52 17.39
N ASN A 186 -10.54 10.40 17.84
CA ASN A 186 -9.89 11.35 18.73
C ASN A 186 -8.92 12.27 17.99
N ARG A 187 -9.42 12.94 16.98
CA ARG A 187 -8.65 13.89 16.18
C ARG A 187 -8.26 15.12 16.98
N VAL A 188 -7.00 15.50 16.89
CA VAL A 188 -6.46 16.71 17.53
C VAL A 188 -6.44 17.88 16.53
N GLU A 189 -7.52 18.64 16.47
CA GLU A 189 -7.69 19.72 15.51
C GLU A 189 -6.67 20.85 15.66
N SER A 190 -6.22 21.09 16.90
CA SER A 190 -5.25 22.16 17.20
C SER A 190 -3.88 21.96 16.53
N LYS A 191 -3.54 20.73 16.15
CA LYS A 191 -2.32 20.43 15.39
C LYS A 191 -2.44 20.70 13.89
N GLY A 192 -3.65 20.89 13.38
CA GLY A 192 -3.90 20.99 11.95
C GLY A 192 -3.69 19.67 11.19
N ALA A 193 -3.77 19.74 9.88
CA ALA A 193 -3.42 18.62 9.01
C ALA A 193 -1.91 18.45 8.95
N LEU A 194 -1.46 17.20 9.04
CA LEU A 194 -0.04 16.86 9.01
C LEU A 194 0.43 16.69 7.55
N ALA A 195 1.54 17.31 7.22
CA ALA A 195 2.22 17.09 5.95
C ALA A 195 2.93 15.73 5.93
N PRO A 196 3.02 15.08 4.77
CA PRO A 196 3.85 13.87 4.62
C PRO A 196 5.27 14.08 5.11
N GLY A 197 5.84 13.09 5.75
CA GLY A 197 7.21 13.14 6.26
C GLY A 197 7.69 11.80 6.76
N VAL A 198 8.99 11.58 6.64
CA VAL A 198 9.67 10.43 7.24
C VAL A 198 9.97 10.73 8.72
N PRO A 199 10.27 9.70 9.54
CA PRO A 199 10.74 9.93 10.91
C PRO A 199 11.89 10.93 10.97
N ALA A 200 11.81 11.89 11.89
CA ALA A 200 12.71 13.03 11.94
C ALA A 200 14.21 12.65 12.02
N PHE A 201 14.55 11.51 12.61
CA PHE A 201 15.92 11.03 12.72
C PHE A 201 16.53 10.54 11.40
N LEU A 202 15.71 10.26 10.38
CA LEU A 202 16.17 9.87 9.05
C LEU A 202 16.59 11.08 8.19
N GLY A 203 16.37 12.28 8.67
CA GLY A 203 16.64 13.52 7.98
C GLY A 203 15.43 14.11 7.28
N PRO A 204 15.57 15.31 6.73
CA PRO A 204 14.51 16.00 6.02
C PRO A 204 14.18 15.32 4.69
#